data_dd31e6dad1e975259ac2b26aad06dcd4
#
_entry.id   dd31e6dad1e975259ac2b26aad06dcd4
#
_cell.length_a   1.000
_cell.length_b   1.000
_cell.length_c   1.000
_cell.angle_alpha   90.00
_cell.angle_beta   90.00
_cell.angle_gamma   90.00
#
_symmetry.space_group_name_H-M   'P 1'
#
loop_
_entity.id
_entity.type
_entity.pdbx_description
1 polymer ?
#
loop_
_entity_poly.entity_id
_entity_poly.type
_entity_poly.pdbx_seq_one_letter_code
_entity_poly.pdbx_strand_id
1 'polypeptide(L)'
;MGRPILFRQKRPGKDEKIFGIYKFRTMTNEKDKDGSLLPDEQRLVGVGKFIRSTSLDELPQLFNVLKGEMSFVGPRPLLIEYLNLYNDKQKRRHDVKPGITGWAQVNGRNAISWAQKFEYDVWYVEHQSFWLDMKILWLTFLKVINRSDISSSTSITMEKFTGSK
;
A
#
# COMPACT_ATOMS: atom_id res chain seq x y z
N MET A 1 18.39 9.65 -6.01
CA MET A 1 17.00 9.38 -6.49
C MET A 1 16.85 10.00 -7.87
N GLY A 2 16.12 9.34 -8.78
CA GLY A 2 15.91 9.84 -10.15
C GLY A 2 14.81 10.92 -10.24
N ARG A 3 14.75 11.62 -11.39
CA ARG A 3 13.62 12.50 -11.76
C ARG A 3 12.57 11.70 -12.56
N PRO A 4 11.28 12.04 -12.49
CA PRO A 4 10.63 13.05 -11.62
C PRO A 4 10.57 12.59 -10.15
N ILE A 5 10.52 13.55 -9.21
CA ILE A 5 10.48 13.29 -7.77
C ILE A 5 9.18 12.57 -7.37
N LEU A 6 8.07 12.95 -8.00
CA LEU A 6 6.78 12.29 -7.82
C LEU A 6 6.65 11.11 -8.79
N PHE A 7 6.31 9.98 -8.23
CA PHE A 7 5.94 8.77 -8.97
C PHE A 7 4.42 8.60 -8.91
N ARG A 8 3.82 8.28 -10.04
CA ARG A 8 2.38 8.02 -10.13
C ARG A 8 2.15 6.61 -10.65
N GLN A 9 1.31 5.84 -9.96
CA GLN A 9 0.97 4.48 -10.35
C GLN A 9 -0.56 4.32 -10.36
N LYS A 10 -1.08 3.71 -11.40
CA LYS A 10 -2.52 3.40 -11.49
C LYS A 10 -2.90 2.32 -10.49
N ARG A 11 -4.02 2.52 -9.80
CA ARG A 11 -4.58 1.61 -8.79
C ARG A 11 -6.11 1.62 -8.88
N PRO A 12 -6.78 0.50 -8.52
CA PRO A 12 -8.23 0.48 -8.35
C PRO A 12 -8.61 1.17 -7.04
N GLY A 13 -9.62 2.01 -7.10
CA GLY A 13 -10.24 2.69 -5.98
C GLY A 13 -11.61 2.12 -5.66
N LYS A 14 -12.49 2.98 -5.10
CA LYS A 14 -13.89 2.64 -4.85
C LYS A 14 -14.59 2.30 -6.17
N ASP A 15 -15.47 1.29 -6.14
CA ASP A 15 -16.19 0.78 -7.31
C ASP A 15 -15.24 0.40 -8.47
N GLU A 16 -14.03 -0.08 -8.11
CA GLU A 16 -12.96 -0.46 -9.05
C GLU A 16 -12.48 0.67 -9.99
N LYS A 17 -12.90 1.92 -9.76
CA LYS A 17 -12.50 3.08 -10.57
C LYS A 17 -11.00 3.29 -10.48
N ILE A 18 -10.32 3.33 -11.63
CA ILE A 18 -8.87 3.47 -11.68
C ILE A 18 -8.46 4.93 -11.44
N PHE A 19 -7.60 5.14 -10.47
CA PHE A 19 -6.98 6.43 -10.17
C PHE A 19 -5.45 6.34 -10.14
N GLY A 20 -4.78 7.47 -10.06
CA GLY A 20 -3.32 7.51 -9.98
C GLY A 20 -2.83 7.85 -8.59
N ILE A 21 -2.32 6.87 -7.86
CA ILE A 21 -1.71 7.09 -6.55
C ILE A 21 -0.39 7.85 -6.66
N TYR A 22 -0.18 8.87 -5.85
CA TYR A 22 1.06 9.66 -5.81
C TYR A 22 1.98 9.15 -4.70
N LYS A 23 3.27 9.04 -5.02
CA LYS A 23 4.33 8.70 -4.07
C LYS A 23 5.61 9.47 -4.36
N PHE A 24 6.45 9.67 -3.36
CA PHE A 24 7.82 10.07 -3.65
C PHE A 24 8.60 8.91 -4.25
N ARG A 25 9.44 9.22 -5.23
CA ARG A 25 10.37 8.25 -5.82
C ARG A 25 11.49 7.98 -4.81
N THR A 26 11.60 6.73 -4.37
CA THR A 26 12.62 6.29 -3.41
C THR A 26 13.71 5.43 -4.05
N MET A 27 13.47 4.96 -5.28
CA MET A 27 14.38 4.07 -6.02
C MET A 27 15.09 4.82 -7.15
N THR A 28 16.26 4.33 -7.53
CA THR A 28 16.98 4.76 -8.73
C THR A 28 16.39 4.13 -9.99
N ASN A 29 16.75 4.65 -11.17
CA ASN A 29 16.38 4.06 -12.47
C ASN A 29 17.56 3.26 -13.08
N GLU A 30 18.46 2.77 -12.23
CA GLU A 30 19.62 2.00 -12.68
C GLU A 30 19.18 0.72 -13.37
N LYS A 31 19.87 0.43 -14.49
CA LYS A 31 19.60 -0.69 -15.36
C LYS A 31 20.82 -1.60 -15.40
N ASP A 32 20.59 -2.86 -15.70
CA ASP A 32 21.65 -3.82 -16.04
C ASP A 32 22.18 -3.61 -17.46
N LYS A 33 23.10 -4.51 -17.87
CA LYS A 33 23.72 -4.48 -19.21
C LYS A 33 22.72 -4.74 -20.33
N ASP A 34 21.60 -5.39 -20.03
CA ASP A 34 20.55 -5.74 -20.98
C ASP A 34 19.46 -4.67 -21.07
N GLY A 35 19.63 -3.56 -20.34
CA GLY A 35 18.68 -2.44 -20.32
C GLY A 35 17.46 -2.66 -19.41
N SER A 36 17.38 -3.75 -18.68
CA SER A 36 16.36 -4.05 -17.69
C SER A 36 16.66 -3.33 -16.37
N LEU A 37 15.63 -2.97 -15.60
CA LEU A 37 15.84 -2.34 -14.30
C LEU A 37 16.52 -3.33 -13.35
N LEU A 38 17.51 -2.85 -12.58
CA LEU A 38 18.11 -3.64 -11.51
C LEU A 38 17.07 -4.08 -10.48
N PRO A 39 17.30 -5.17 -9.74
CA PRO A 39 16.44 -5.61 -8.64
C PRO A 39 16.16 -4.47 -7.64
N ASP A 40 14.96 -4.44 -7.09
CA ASP A 40 14.50 -3.38 -6.18
C ASP A 40 15.45 -3.14 -5.00
N GLU A 41 16.09 -4.19 -4.49
CA GLU A 41 17.07 -4.12 -3.40
C GLU A 41 18.31 -3.29 -3.74
N GLN A 42 18.77 -3.36 -4.99
CA GLN A 42 19.92 -2.61 -5.49
C GLN A 42 19.56 -1.16 -5.84
N ARG A 43 18.29 -0.92 -6.19
CA ARG A 43 17.78 0.40 -6.56
C ARG A 43 17.37 1.24 -5.36
N LEU A 44 17.06 0.60 -4.21
CA LEU A 44 16.65 1.27 -2.98
C LEU A 44 17.87 1.56 -2.11
N VAL A 45 18.47 2.75 -2.27
CA VAL A 45 19.72 3.13 -1.61
C VAL A 45 19.61 4.46 -0.85
N GLY A 46 20.48 4.65 0.15
CA GLY A 46 20.69 5.93 0.84
C GLY A 46 19.40 6.57 1.37
N VAL A 47 19.14 7.81 0.95
CA VAL A 47 17.97 8.61 1.38
C VAL A 47 16.65 7.94 1.02
N GLY A 48 16.58 7.20 -0.10
CA GLY A 48 15.40 6.45 -0.49
C GLY A 48 15.01 5.38 0.55
N LYS A 49 16.01 4.70 1.13
CA LYS A 49 15.82 3.72 2.21
C LYS A 49 15.21 4.37 3.46
N PHE A 50 15.75 5.53 3.86
CA PHE A 50 15.23 6.29 5.00
C PHE A 50 13.78 6.75 4.77
N ILE A 51 13.48 7.37 3.62
CA ILE A 51 12.13 7.85 3.29
C ILE A 51 11.12 6.70 3.32
N ARG A 52 11.50 5.52 2.76
CA ARG A 52 10.63 4.35 2.74
C ARG A 52 10.45 3.73 4.12
N SER A 53 11.50 3.70 4.94
CA SER A 53 11.43 3.15 6.31
C SER A 53 10.57 4.00 7.25
N THR A 54 10.41 5.28 6.96
CA THR A 54 9.54 6.21 7.70
C THR A 54 8.16 6.37 7.07
N SER A 55 7.88 5.67 5.95
CA SER A 55 6.66 5.81 5.15
C SER A 55 6.40 7.24 4.64
N LEU A 56 7.41 8.11 4.65
CA LEU A 56 7.32 9.46 4.11
C LEU A 56 7.10 9.48 2.59
N ASP A 57 7.45 8.40 1.90
CA ASP A 57 7.16 8.23 0.47
C ASP A 57 5.66 8.23 0.14
N GLU A 58 4.83 7.95 1.11
CA GLU A 58 3.36 7.90 0.96
C GLU A 58 2.67 9.24 1.25
N LEU A 59 3.37 10.27 1.77
CA LEU A 59 2.79 11.59 2.04
C LEU A 59 2.08 12.23 0.83
N PRO A 60 2.56 12.09 -0.42
CA PRO A 60 1.85 12.64 -1.57
C PRO A 60 0.45 12.04 -1.81
N GLN A 61 0.11 10.90 -1.18
CA GLN A 61 -1.24 10.35 -1.24
C GLN A 61 -2.29 11.27 -0.57
N LEU A 62 -1.87 12.21 0.26
CA LEU A 62 -2.75 13.25 0.79
C LEU A 62 -3.42 14.05 -0.34
N PHE A 63 -2.78 14.25 -1.49
CA PHE A 63 -3.42 14.83 -2.66
C PHE A 63 -4.55 13.94 -3.21
N ASN A 64 -4.42 12.61 -3.14
CA ASN A 64 -5.51 11.70 -3.52
C ASN A 64 -6.68 11.78 -2.52
N VAL A 65 -6.39 11.98 -1.23
CA VAL A 65 -7.45 12.19 -0.22
C VAL A 65 -8.19 13.50 -0.49
N LEU A 66 -7.48 14.60 -0.73
CA LEU A 66 -8.07 15.90 -1.05
C LEU A 66 -8.92 15.87 -2.33
N LYS A 67 -8.52 15.07 -3.33
CA LYS A 67 -9.29 14.83 -4.56
C LYS A 67 -10.49 13.91 -4.36
N GLY A 68 -10.63 13.30 -3.18
CA GLY A 68 -11.70 12.34 -2.90
C GLY A 68 -11.51 10.94 -3.52
N GLU A 69 -10.33 10.65 -4.09
CA GLU A 69 -9.97 9.36 -4.67
C GLU A 69 -9.61 8.32 -3.59
N MET A 70 -9.12 8.80 -2.43
CA MET A 70 -8.74 7.99 -1.26
C MET A 70 -9.36 8.54 0.03
N SER A 71 -9.27 7.76 1.09
CA SER A 71 -9.50 8.16 2.49
C SER A 71 -8.20 8.05 3.29
N PHE A 72 -8.17 8.59 4.50
CA PHE A 72 -7.08 8.30 5.45
C PHE A 72 -7.06 6.82 5.81
N VAL A 73 -8.25 6.26 6.10
CA VAL A 73 -8.42 4.85 6.50
C VAL A 73 -9.24 4.10 5.46
N GLY A 74 -8.80 2.89 5.14
CA GLY A 74 -9.47 2.00 4.19
C GLY A 74 -8.56 0.86 3.72
N PRO A 75 -9.07 -0.08 2.93
CA PRO A 75 -8.26 -1.11 2.30
C PRO A 75 -7.14 -0.52 1.45
N ARG A 76 -5.92 -1.07 1.56
CA ARG A 76 -4.78 -0.58 0.75
C ARG A 76 -5.01 -0.84 -0.74
N PRO A 77 -4.87 0.16 -1.64
CA PRO A 77 -5.08 -0.05 -3.07
C PRO A 77 -3.99 -0.96 -3.65
N LEU A 78 -4.40 -2.10 -4.18
CA LEU A 78 -3.51 -3.13 -4.74
C LEU A 78 -3.29 -2.93 -6.25
N LEU A 79 -2.63 -3.88 -6.91
CA LEU A 79 -2.37 -3.82 -8.34
C LEU A 79 -3.65 -4.03 -9.15
N ILE A 80 -3.75 -3.37 -10.31
CA ILE A 80 -4.90 -3.54 -11.24
C ILE A 80 -5.01 -5.00 -11.70
N GLU A 81 -3.86 -5.67 -11.88
CA GLU A 81 -3.78 -7.07 -12.31
C GLU A 81 -4.54 -8.02 -11.39
N TYR A 82 -4.78 -7.63 -10.13
CA TYR A 82 -5.48 -8.47 -9.15
C TYR A 82 -7.00 -8.40 -9.26
N LEU A 83 -7.57 -7.43 -9.99
CA LEU A 83 -9.02 -7.27 -10.11
C LEU A 83 -9.71 -8.55 -10.63
N ASN A 84 -9.11 -9.20 -11.62
CA ASN A 84 -9.64 -10.43 -12.21
C ASN A 84 -9.39 -11.69 -11.36
N LEU A 85 -8.60 -11.57 -10.29
CA LEU A 85 -8.24 -12.69 -9.41
C LEU A 85 -9.06 -12.74 -8.13
N TYR A 86 -9.83 -11.68 -7.84
CA TYR A 86 -10.66 -11.63 -6.65
C TYR A 86 -11.92 -12.48 -6.80
N ASN A 87 -12.26 -13.21 -5.76
CA ASN A 87 -13.61 -13.77 -5.61
C ASN A 87 -14.60 -12.66 -5.16
N ASP A 88 -15.91 -12.98 -5.18
CA ASP A 88 -16.96 -11.99 -4.89
C ASP A 88 -16.83 -11.37 -3.48
N LYS A 89 -16.41 -12.16 -2.49
CA LYS A 89 -16.14 -11.64 -1.12
C LYS A 89 -15.00 -10.64 -1.12
N GLN A 90 -13.91 -10.95 -1.81
CA GLN A 90 -12.71 -10.10 -1.84
C GLN A 90 -12.94 -8.80 -2.62
N LYS A 91 -13.80 -8.81 -3.64
CA LYS A 91 -14.18 -7.60 -4.39
C LYS A 91 -14.84 -6.54 -3.52
N ARG A 92 -15.52 -6.95 -2.44
CA ARG A 92 -16.17 -6.03 -1.49
C ARG A 92 -15.22 -5.02 -0.84
N ARG A 93 -13.91 -5.28 -0.88
CA ARG A 93 -12.89 -4.29 -0.49
C ARG A 93 -12.95 -2.98 -1.28
N HIS A 94 -13.60 -3.00 -2.46
CA HIS A 94 -13.80 -1.83 -3.33
C HIS A 94 -15.13 -1.10 -3.06
N ASP A 95 -15.96 -1.56 -2.11
CA ASP A 95 -17.21 -0.89 -1.72
C ASP A 95 -16.94 0.44 -1.00
N VAL A 96 -15.73 0.65 -0.50
CA VAL A 96 -15.27 1.85 0.18
C VAL A 96 -14.05 2.46 -0.53
N LYS A 97 -13.72 3.72 -0.21
CA LYS A 97 -12.49 4.35 -0.71
C LYS A 97 -11.27 3.64 -0.14
N PRO A 98 -10.22 3.43 -0.95
CA PRO A 98 -8.95 2.92 -0.43
C PRO A 98 -8.32 3.90 0.55
N GLY A 99 -7.57 3.38 1.53
CA GLY A 99 -6.93 4.16 2.56
C GLY A 99 -5.42 4.29 2.40
N ILE A 100 -4.85 5.35 3.00
CA ILE A 100 -3.40 5.46 3.23
C ILE A 100 -2.98 4.39 4.24
N THR A 101 -3.76 4.24 5.30
CA THR A 101 -3.66 3.13 6.27
C THR A 101 -4.97 2.35 6.33
N GLY A 102 -5.00 1.22 7.04
CA GLY A 102 -6.20 0.40 7.16
C GLY A 102 -6.02 -0.77 8.12
N TRP A 103 -7.10 -1.49 8.36
CA TRP A 103 -7.15 -2.56 9.35
C TRP A 103 -6.12 -3.67 9.08
N ALA A 104 -5.96 -4.09 7.84
CA ALA A 104 -4.94 -5.07 7.46
C ALA A 104 -3.50 -4.57 7.70
N GLN A 105 -3.24 -3.27 7.47
CA GLN A 105 -1.91 -2.69 7.69
C GLN A 105 -1.54 -2.65 9.17
N VAL A 106 -2.49 -2.34 10.06
CA VAL A 106 -2.21 -2.27 11.50
C VAL A 106 -2.21 -3.65 12.17
N ASN A 107 -2.78 -4.69 11.55
CA ASN A 107 -2.83 -6.04 12.13
C ASN A 107 -1.84 -7.04 11.54
N GLY A 108 -0.93 -6.64 10.64
CA GLY A 108 0.09 -7.60 10.18
C GLY A 108 0.90 -7.21 8.96
N ARG A 109 0.51 -6.13 8.25
CA ARG A 109 1.26 -5.64 7.07
C ARG A 109 1.61 -6.75 6.07
N ASN A 110 2.92 -7.13 6.02
CA ASN A 110 3.48 -8.13 5.11
C ASN A 110 3.64 -9.50 5.79
N ALA A 111 3.39 -9.61 7.10
CA ALA A 111 3.52 -10.85 7.85
C ALA A 111 2.27 -11.76 7.77
N ILE A 112 1.20 -11.29 7.16
CA ILE A 112 -0.06 -12.02 7.00
C ILE A 112 -0.21 -12.55 5.58
N SER A 113 -0.91 -13.67 5.43
CA SER A 113 -1.25 -14.24 4.13
C SER A 113 -2.20 -13.33 3.34
N TRP A 114 -2.30 -13.55 2.02
CA TRP A 114 -3.26 -12.85 1.18
C TRP A 114 -4.71 -13.08 1.64
N ALA A 115 -5.04 -14.30 2.06
CA ALA A 115 -6.36 -14.64 2.58
C ALA A 115 -6.70 -13.78 3.81
N GLN A 116 -5.82 -13.74 4.81
CA GLN A 116 -6.02 -12.91 6.00
C GLN A 116 -6.09 -11.41 5.69
N LYS A 117 -5.29 -10.94 4.73
CA LYS A 117 -5.34 -9.54 4.30
C LYS A 117 -6.72 -9.18 3.74
N PHE A 118 -7.29 -10.03 2.88
CA PHE A 118 -8.61 -9.80 2.31
C PHE A 118 -9.72 -9.95 3.35
N GLU A 119 -9.58 -10.87 4.30
CA GLU A 119 -10.51 -10.98 5.43
C GLU A 119 -10.52 -9.70 6.27
N TYR A 120 -9.37 -9.14 6.59
CA TYR A 120 -9.28 -7.87 7.32
C TYR A 120 -9.83 -6.68 6.51
N ASP A 121 -9.59 -6.66 5.21
CA ASP A 121 -10.12 -5.61 4.34
C ASP A 121 -11.65 -5.67 4.28
N VAL A 122 -12.25 -6.86 4.11
CA VAL A 122 -13.71 -7.05 4.08
C VAL A 122 -14.31 -6.79 5.45
N TRP A 123 -13.67 -7.28 6.52
CA TRP A 123 -14.12 -6.99 7.89
C TRP A 123 -14.20 -5.49 8.15
N TYR A 124 -13.18 -4.72 7.71
CA TYR A 124 -13.21 -3.27 7.84
C TYR A 124 -14.40 -2.65 7.08
N VAL A 125 -14.67 -3.10 5.85
CA VAL A 125 -15.82 -2.62 5.06
C VAL A 125 -17.14 -2.82 5.82
N GLU A 126 -17.30 -3.96 6.48
CA GLU A 126 -18.51 -4.33 7.24
C GLU A 126 -18.65 -3.58 8.56
N HIS A 127 -17.53 -3.12 9.16
CA HIS A 127 -17.50 -2.50 10.49
C HIS A 127 -17.04 -1.04 10.45
N GLN A 128 -16.99 -0.42 9.27
CA GLN A 128 -16.53 0.96 9.13
C GLN A 128 -17.30 1.90 10.05
N SER A 129 -16.55 2.64 10.88
CA SER A 129 -17.10 3.65 11.76
C SER A 129 -16.03 4.68 12.10
N PHE A 130 -16.47 5.89 12.50
CA PHE A 130 -15.55 6.95 12.92
C PHE A 130 -14.59 6.48 14.03
N TRP A 131 -15.09 5.75 15.02
CA TRP A 131 -14.27 5.27 16.14
C TRP A 131 -13.26 4.20 15.70
N LEU A 132 -13.62 3.34 14.77
CA LEU A 132 -12.70 2.37 14.19
C LEU A 132 -11.58 3.07 13.40
N ASP A 133 -11.94 4.10 12.64
CA ASP A 133 -10.95 4.90 11.90
C ASP A 133 -9.97 5.60 12.85
N MET A 134 -10.46 6.21 13.94
CA MET A 134 -9.61 6.81 14.96
C MET A 134 -8.68 5.79 15.62
N LYS A 135 -9.18 4.60 15.92
CA LYS A 135 -8.37 3.50 16.46
C LYS A 135 -7.27 3.09 15.48
N ILE A 136 -7.60 2.94 14.19
CA ILE A 136 -6.62 2.58 13.15
C ILE A 136 -5.55 3.67 13.00
N LEU A 137 -5.93 4.94 12.99
CA LEU A 137 -4.98 6.06 12.92
C LEU A 137 -4.04 6.06 14.13
N TRP A 138 -4.57 5.84 15.32
CA TRP A 138 -3.75 5.73 16.54
C TRP A 138 -2.76 4.57 16.48
N LEU A 139 -3.21 3.38 16.08
CA LEU A 139 -2.34 2.21 15.90
C LEU A 139 -1.27 2.46 14.83
N THR A 140 -1.63 3.14 13.75
CA THR A 140 -0.68 3.53 12.69
C THR A 140 0.41 4.45 13.25
N PHE A 141 0.02 5.48 14.01
CA PHE A 141 0.95 6.40 14.66
C PHE A 141 1.94 5.66 15.57
N LEU A 142 1.44 4.76 16.43
CA LEU A 142 2.28 3.94 17.30
C LEU A 142 3.28 3.07 16.51
N LYS A 143 2.83 2.45 15.41
CA LYS A 143 3.69 1.62 14.55
C LYS A 143 4.77 2.43 13.84
N VAL A 144 4.46 3.64 13.39
CA VAL A 144 5.44 4.54 12.77
C VAL A 144 6.51 4.97 13.79
N ILE A 145 6.13 5.30 15.02
CA ILE A 145 7.06 5.69 16.08
C ILE A 145 7.94 4.51 16.50
N ASN A 146 7.33 3.36 16.78
CA ASN A 146 8.07 2.20 17.25
C ASN A 146 8.88 1.51 16.15
N ARG A 147 8.78 1.98 14.89
CA ARG A 147 9.40 1.35 13.72
C ARG A 147 9.21 -0.17 13.67
N SER A 148 8.19 -0.68 14.37
CA SER A 148 7.85 -2.09 14.37
C SER A 148 7.47 -2.52 12.96
N ASP A 149 8.01 -3.62 12.50
CA ASP A 149 7.75 -4.25 11.20
C ASP A 149 8.39 -3.59 9.96
N ILE A 150 9.32 -2.62 10.11
CA ILE A 150 10.00 -1.98 8.96
C ILE A 150 11.32 -2.67 8.63
N SER A 151 11.93 -3.34 9.59
CA SER A 151 13.27 -3.89 9.44
C SER A 151 13.39 -5.29 9.98
N SER A 152 12.70 -6.21 9.43
CA SER A 152 13.15 -7.57 9.56
C SER A 152 13.16 -8.25 8.21
N SER A 153 14.35 -8.47 7.79
CA SER A 153 14.78 -9.62 7.03
C SER A 153 14.05 -9.91 5.71
N THR A 154 14.79 -9.80 4.65
CA THR A 154 14.86 -10.73 3.52
C THR A 154 13.77 -10.75 2.47
N SER A 155 12.60 -10.19 2.67
CA SER A 155 11.70 -10.01 1.53
C SER A 155 11.00 -8.67 1.60
N ILE A 156 11.53 -7.72 0.89
CA ILE A 156 11.04 -6.34 0.80
C ILE A 156 9.63 -6.30 0.19
N THR A 157 9.21 -7.36 -0.45
CA THR A 157 7.94 -7.44 -1.16
C THR A 157 7.25 -8.77 -0.89
N MET A 158 5.99 -8.72 -0.52
CA MET A 158 5.12 -9.89 -0.47
C MET A 158 5.05 -10.55 -1.84
N GLU A 159 5.02 -11.88 -1.90
CA GLU A 159 4.80 -12.60 -3.16
C GLU A 159 3.57 -12.08 -3.88
N LYS A 160 3.58 -12.12 -5.22
CA LYS A 160 2.44 -11.66 -6.01
C LYS A 160 1.22 -12.53 -5.71
N PHE A 161 0.05 -11.87 -5.61
CA PHE A 161 -1.22 -12.59 -5.52
C PHE A 161 -1.51 -13.29 -6.85
N THR A 162 -1.74 -14.59 -6.80
CA THR A 162 -2.00 -15.44 -7.97
C THR A 162 -3.44 -15.95 -8.05
N GLY A 163 -4.32 -15.42 -7.19
CA GLY A 163 -5.71 -15.83 -7.08
C GLY A 163 -5.99 -16.68 -5.84
N SER A 164 -7.25 -16.70 -5.43
CA SER A 164 -7.75 -17.61 -4.39
C SER A 164 -8.19 -18.90 -5.08
N LYS A 165 -7.53 -20.00 -4.72
CA LYS A 165 -8.02 -21.34 -5.08
C LYS A 165 -9.29 -21.64 -4.30
#